data_b2c328873e68dd4e7485b4e9953bd8eb
#
_entry.id   b2c328873e68dd4e7485b4e9953bd8eb
#
_cell.length_a   1.000
_cell.length_b   1.000
_cell.length_c   1.000
_cell.angle_alpha   90.00
_cell.angle_beta   90.00
_cell.angle_gamma   90.00
#
_symmetry.space_group_name_H-M   'P 1'
#
loop_
_entity.id
_entity.type
_entity.pdbx_description
1 polymer ?
#
loop_
_entity_poly.entity_id
_entity_poly.type
_entity_poly.pdbx_seq_one_letter_code
_entity_poly.pdbx_strand_id
1 'polypeptide(L)'
;EELDLLESRLKIRSKTNVSLINQLGTHIIQSGGKRMRPLILILSSKLGRDVDSQIVTDAAVVIEFIHAATLLHDDVVDMSEIRHSKDTANTIWGNKGAVLVGDFLYSRAFEIIVEINSTEIYKTLAHTTNTIAQGEVMQLMNIENTKLTEEDYMEIIYRKTSILFEASAKIGGIISACSSEQIDDMAKFGYHFGIAYQLRNDYLDYFGSKSMTGKNLTEDLSEGKVTLPIIHALEKCNSKEKLLIGK
;
A
#
# COMPACT_ATOMS: atom_id res chain seq x y z
N GLU A 1 -4.62 -22.20 -3.50
CA GLU A 1 -6.00 -22.23 -4.01
C GLU A 1 -6.63 -20.82 -3.96
N GLU A 2 -6.78 -20.19 -2.79
CA GLU A 2 -7.38 -18.84 -2.67
C GLU A 2 -6.56 -17.74 -3.37
N LEU A 3 -5.24 -17.80 -3.26
CA LEU A 3 -4.35 -16.86 -3.97
C LEU A 3 -4.36 -17.09 -5.48
N ASP A 4 -4.52 -18.32 -5.95
CA ASP A 4 -4.63 -18.62 -7.39
C ASP A 4 -5.93 -18.06 -7.96
N LEU A 5 -7.03 -18.16 -7.18
CA LEU A 5 -8.31 -17.56 -7.51
C LEU A 5 -8.19 -16.02 -7.58
N LEU A 6 -7.53 -15.41 -6.60
CA LEU A 6 -7.25 -13.98 -6.59
C LEU A 6 -6.46 -13.55 -7.84
N GLU A 7 -5.36 -14.24 -8.18
CA GLU A 7 -4.54 -13.90 -9.35
C GLU A 7 -5.33 -14.01 -10.66
N SER A 8 -6.19 -15.03 -10.76
CA SER A 8 -7.09 -15.18 -11.90
C SER A 8 -8.10 -14.02 -11.97
N ARG A 9 -8.68 -13.64 -10.84
CA ARG A 9 -9.68 -12.60 -10.74
C ARG A 9 -9.08 -11.20 -11.01
N LEU A 10 -7.88 -10.92 -10.51
CA LEU A 10 -7.13 -9.70 -10.83
C LEU A 10 -6.97 -9.52 -12.35
N LYS A 11 -6.58 -10.59 -13.06
CA LYS A 11 -6.43 -10.56 -14.52
C LYS A 11 -7.77 -10.32 -15.25
N ILE A 12 -8.86 -10.89 -14.75
CA ILE A 12 -10.19 -10.70 -15.36
C ILE A 12 -10.67 -9.28 -15.13
N ARG A 13 -10.60 -8.78 -13.89
CA ARG A 13 -11.13 -7.47 -13.49
C ARG A 13 -10.32 -6.28 -14.03
N SER A 14 -9.04 -6.48 -14.36
CA SER A 14 -8.19 -5.44 -14.96
C SER A 14 -8.38 -5.27 -16.47
N LYS A 15 -9.06 -6.21 -17.16
CA LYS A 15 -9.21 -6.19 -18.62
C LYS A 15 -10.11 -5.04 -19.09
N THR A 16 -9.71 -4.45 -20.23
CA THR A 16 -10.44 -3.42 -20.96
C THR A 16 -10.14 -3.51 -22.45
N ASN A 17 -10.84 -2.74 -23.28
CA ASN A 17 -10.56 -2.60 -24.69
C ASN A 17 -9.41 -1.62 -25.01
N VAL A 18 -8.84 -0.97 -24.00
CA VAL A 18 -7.73 -0.02 -24.15
C VAL A 18 -6.39 -0.73 -23.97
N SER A 19 -5.62 -0.86 -25.02
CA SER A 19 -4.38 -1.63 -25.08
C SER A 19 -3.35 -1.22 -24.02
N LEU A 20 -3.10 0.08 -23.84
CA LEU A 20 -2.14 0.61 -22.87
C LEU A 20 -2.50 0.20 -21.42
N ILE A 21 -3.78 0.26 -21.07
CA ILE A 21 -4.25 -0.15 -19.74
C ILE A 21 -3.96 -1.63 -19.51
N ASN A 22 -4.21 -2.48 -20.51
CA ASN A 22 -3.94 -3.91 -20.37
C ASN A 22 -2.45 -4.22 -20.21
N GLN A 23 -1.58 -3.52 -20.95
CA GLN A 23 -0.13 -3.72 -20.87
C GLN A 23 0.41 -3.27 -19.50
N LEU A 24 0.13 -2.06 -19.09
CA LEU A 24 0.64 -1.46 -17.86
C LEU A 24 -0.04 -2.08 -16.63
N GLY A 25 -1.36 -2.31 -16.67
CA GLY A 25 -2.08 -3.02 -15.62
C GLY A 25 -1.56 -4.45 -15.41
N THR A 26 -1.24 -5.18 -16.50
CA THR A 26 -0.58 -6.49 -16.40
C THR A 26 0.81 -6.37 -15.78
N HIS A 27 1.59 -5.37 -16.20
CA HIS A 27 2.93 -5.14 -15.66
C HIS A 27 2.90 -4.93 -14.15
N ILE A 28 2.10 -4.00 -13.63
CA ILE A 28 2.05 -3.71 -12.19
C ILE A 28 1.51 -4.89 -11.37
N ILE A 29 0.45 -5.56 -11.85
CA ILE A 29 -0.10 -6.74 -11.17
C ILE A 29 0.91 -7.90 -11.16
N GLN A 30 1.65 -8.12 -12.26
CA GLN A 30 2.64 -9.19 -12.38
C GLN A 30 4.05 -8.82 -11.90
N SER A 31 4.29 -7.57 -11.52
CA SER A 31 5.60 -7.14 -11.00
C SER A 31 5.97 -7.82 -9.68
N GLY A 32 5.10 -8.61 -9.15
CA GLY A 32 5.31 -9.38 -7.94
C GLY A 32 4.67 -8.68 -6.74
N GLY A 33 4.86 -9.29 -5.60
CA GLY A 33 4.29 -8.83 -4.34
C GLY A 33 3.83 -10.03 -3.53
N LYS A 34 3.89 -9.90 -2.23
CA LYS A 34 3.51 -10.98 -1.29
C LYS A 34 1.98 -11.09 -1.13
N ARG A 35 1.20 -10.25 -1.78
CA ARG A 35 -0.27 -10.17 -1.66
C ARG A 35 -0.75 -10.14 -0.20
N MET A 36 0.01 -9.47 0.67
CA MET A 36 -0.25 -9.50 2.11
C MET A 36 -1.59 -8.86 2.48
N ARG A 37 -1.95 -7.74 1.83
CA ARG A 37 -3.21 -7.03 2.10
C ARG A 37 -4.42 -7.87 1.70
N PRO A 38 -4.55 -8.37 0.45
CA PRO A 38 -5.65 -9.26 0.09
C PRO A 38 -5.64 -10.57 0.89
N LEU A 39 -4.46 -11.11 1.23
CA LEU A 39 -4.36 -12.31 2.08
C LEU A 39 -4.96 -12.08 3.48
N ILE A 40 -4.67 -10.94 4.11
CA ILE A 40 -5.25 -10.58 5.41
C ILE A 40 -6.78 -10.49 5.30
N LEU A 41 -7.32 -9.86 4.25
CA LEU A 41 -8.77 -9.82 4.02
C LEU A 41 -9.36 -11.23 3.92
N ILE A 42 -8.77 -12.08 3.09
CA ILE A 42 -9.23 -13.47 2.89
C ILE A 42 -9.18 -14.26 4.21
N LEU A 43 -8.09 -14.14 4.98
CA LEU A 43 -7.98 -14.83 6.27
C LEU A 43 -8.99 -14.31 7.29
N SER A 44 -9.19 -13.00 7.36
CA SER A 44 -10.19 -12.39 8.24
C SER A 44 -11.61 -12.82 7.89
N SER A 45 -11.92 -13.03 6.61
CA SER A 45 -13.24 -13.51 6.18
C SER A 45 -13.53 -14.96 6.59
N LYS A 46 -12.52 -15.73 7.00
CA LYS A 46 -12.71 -17.12 7.50
C LYS A 46 -13.08 -17.19 8.99
N LEU A 47 -13.08 -16.07 9.70
CA LEU A 47 -13.35 -16.04 11.14
C LEU A 47 -14.84 -15.89 11.46
N GLY A 48 -15.66 -15.54 10.49
CA GLY A 48 -17.11 -15.40 10.64
C GLY A 48 -17.91 -16.51 9.96
N ARG A 49 -19.04 -16.13 9.39
CA ARG A 49 -19.90 -17.07 8.64
C ARG A 49 -19.25 -17.42 7.30
N ASP A 50 -19.64 -18.58 6.79
CA ASP A 50 -19.26 -18.97 5.44
C ASP A 50 -19.90 -18.03 4.40
N VAL A 51 -19.10 -17.54 3.46
CA VAL A 51 -19.48 -16.53 2.47
C VAL A 51 -19.08 -17.00 1.08
N ASP A 52 -19.80 -16.56 0.09
CA ASP A 52 -19.44 -16.77 -1.32
C ASP A 52 -17.99 -16.30 -1.57
N SER A 53 -17.17 -17.25 -2.00
CA SER A 53 -15.76 -17.01 -2.30
C SER A 53 -15.54 -15.93 -3.37
N GLN A 54 -16.53 -15.70 -4.24
CA GLN A 54 -16.47 -14.66 -5.26
C GLN A 54 -16.54 -13.27 -4.65
N ILE A 55 -17.38 -13.04 -3.65
CA ILE A 55 -17.49 -11.77 -2.94
C ILE A 55 -16.18 -11.45 -2.19
N VAL A 56 -15.64 -12.45 -1.49
CA VAL A 56 -14.35 -12.31 -0.78
C VAL A 56 -13.23 -11.99 -1.76
N THR A 57 -13.19 -12.70 -2.89
CA THR A 57 -12.16 -12.50 -3.91
C THR A 57 -12.28 -11.14 -4.58
N ASP A 58 -13.50 -10.68 -4.91
CA ASP A 58 -13.73 -9.35 -5.49
C ASP A 58 -13.32 -8.24 -4.51
N ALA A 59 -13.61 -8.38 -3.22
CA ALA A 59 -13.14 -7.43 -2.21
C ALA A 59 -11.60 -7.43 -2.08
N ALA A 60 -10.97 -8.61 -2.18
CA ALA A 60 -9.51 -8.73 -2.20
C ALA A 60 -8.88 -8.09 -3.45
N VAL A 61 -9.54 -8.19 -4.62
CA VAL A 61 -9.16 -7.48 -5.86
C VAL A 61 -9.22 -5.98 -5.67
N VAL A 62 -10.28 -5.45 -5.03
CA VAL A 62 -10.41 -4.01 -4.72
C VAL A 62 -9.22 -3.51 -3.91
N ILE A 63 -8.86 -4.21 -2.84
CA ILE A 63 -7.71 -3.86 -2.00
C ILE A 63 -6.42 -3.83 -2.83
N GLU A 64 -6.21 -4.82 -3.67
CA GLU A 64 -4.99 -4.90 -4.49
C GLU A 64 -4.97 -3.84 -5.60
N PHE A 65 -6.12 -3.49 -6.20
CA PHE A 65 -6.19 -2.41 -7.19
C PHE A 65 -5.92 -1.04 -6.57
N ILE A 66 -6.46 -0.75 -5.38
CA ILE A 66 -6.14 0.47 -4.65
C ILE A 66 -4.63 0.51 -4.35
N HIS A 67 -4.06 -0.59 -3.86
CA HIS A 67 -2.62 -0.67 -3.61
C HIS A 67 -1.78 -0.49 -4.88
N ALA A 68 -2.13 -1.15 -5.97
CA ALA A 68 -1.42 -1.02 -7.25
C ALA A 68 -1.52 0.41 -7.82
N ALA A 69 -2.66 1.07 -7.66
CA ALA A 69 -2.85 2.46 -8.06
C ALA A 69 -1.94 3.41 -7.25
N THR A 70 -1.88 3.23 -5.91
CA THR A 70 -0.96 4.03 -5.08
C THR A 70 0.49 3.82 -5.47
N LEU A 71 0.92 2.58 -5.76
CA LEU A 71 2.27 2.30 -6.21
C LEU A 71 2.62 2.99 -7.55
N LEU A 72 1.67 3.03 -8.50
CA LEU A 72 1.87 3.72 -9.78
C LEU A 72 2.02 5.23 -9.60
N HIS A 73 1.27 5.83 -8.69
CA HIS A 73 1.35 7.25 -8.38
C HIS A 73 2.64 7.56 -7.60
N ASP A 74 2.99 6.73 -6.61
CA ASP A 74 4.21 6.86 -5.80
C ASP A 74 5.46 6.81 -6.68
N ASP A 75 5.55 5.85 -7.62
CA ASP A 75 6.68 5.73 -8.52
C ASP A 75 6.91 7.00 -9.35
N VAL A 76 5.84 7.74 -9.67
CA VAL A 76 5.92 9.03 -10.36
C VAL A 76 6.35 10.16 -9.44
N VAL A 77 5.80 10.21 -8.22
CA VAL A 77 6.11 11.25 -7.23
C VAL A 77 7.54 11.12 -6.74
N ASP A 78 7.97 9.88 -6.44
CA ASP A 78 9.31 9.55 -5.94
C ASP A 78 10.36 9.47 -7.06
N MET A 79 9.96 9.61 -8.34
CA MET A 79 10.81 9.43 -9.53
C MET A 79 11.54 8.08 -9.52
N SER A 80 10.93 7.05 -9.00
CA SER A 80 11.52 5.71 -8.85
C SER A 80 11.72 5.05 -10.22
N GLU A 81 12.89 4.44 -10.45
CA GLU A 81 13.22 3.74 -11.70
C GLU A 81 13.07 2.22 -11.60
N ILE A 82 13.23 1.67 -10.40
CA ILE A 82 13.24 0.22 -10.17
C ILE A 82 12.32 -0.14 -8.99
N ARG A 83 11.48 -1.16 -9.18
CA ARG A 83 10.64 -1.78 -8.15
C ARG A 83 10.65 -3.30 -8.28
N HIS A 84 10.92 -4.01 -7.17
CA HIS A 84 11.03 -5.48 -7.17
C HIS A 84 11.98 -6.02 -8.26
N SER A 85 13.12 -5.36 -8.45
CA SER A 85 14.14 -5.69 -9.47
C SER A 85 13.64 -5.60 -10.93
N LYS A 86 12.58 -4.83 -11.19
CA LYS A 86 12.05 -4.53 -12.53
C LYS A 86 11.93 -3.02 -12.70
N ASP A 87 11.99 -2.56 -13.95
CA ASP A 87 11.73 -1.17 -14.29
C ASP A 87 10.31 -0.80 -13.89
N THR A 88 10.15 0.42 -13.34
CA THR A 88 8.85 0.95 -12.95
C THR A 88 8.01 1.31 -14.18
N ALA A 89 6.70 1.42 -13.99
CA ALA A 89 5.79 1.74 -15.08
C ALA A 89 6.06 3.14 -15.68
N ASN A 90 6.44 4.13 -14.87
CA ASN A 90 6.81 5.47 -15.33
C ASN A 90 8.08 5.47 -16.17
N THR A 91 9.05 4.58 -15.89
CA THR A 91 10.26 4.41 -16.71
C THR A 91 9.92 3.83 -18.09
N ILE A 92 9.01 2.85 -18.18
CA ILE A 92 8.69 2.16 -19.43
C ILE A 92 7.69 2.96 -20.30
N TRP A 93 6.63 3.53 -19.69
CA TRP A 93 5.51 4.17 -20.40
C TRP A 93 5.39 5.67 -20.13
N GLY A 94 6.30 6.22 -19.32
CA GLY A 94 6.28 7.63 -18.91
C GLY A 94 5.26 7.93 -17.80
N ASN A 95 5.48 9.05 -17.10
CA ASN A 95 4.68 9.50 -15.97
C ASN A 95 3.18 9.59 -16.29
N LYS A 96 2.83 10.10 -17.48
CA LYS A 96 1.43 10.24 -17.89
C LYS A 96 0.72 8.89 -17.98
N GLY A 97 1.40 7.86 -18.51
CA GLY A 97 0.86 6.51 -18.59
C GLY A 97 0.62 5.92 -17.20
N ALA A 98 1.61 6.03 -16.31
CA ALA A 98 1.53 5.52 -14.94
C ALA A 98 0.37 6.17 -14.16
N VAL A 99 0.26 7.50 -14.18
CA VAL A 99 -0.83 8.22 -13.50
C VAL A 99 -2.20 7.79 -14.02
N LEU A 100 -2.42 7.82 -15.35
CA LEU A 100 -3.72 7.49 -15.94
C LEU A 100 -4.14 6.04 -15.71
N VAL A 101 -3.20 5.10 -15.68
CA VAL A 101 -3.53 3.70 -15.39
C VAL A 101 -3.74 3.50 -13.88
N GLY A 102 -3.05 4.24 -13.02
CA GLY A 102 -3.37 4.32 -11.61
C GLY A 102 -4.81 4.78 -11.37
N ASP A 103 -5.24 5.86 -12.02
CA ASP A 103 -6.62 6.36 -11.98
C ASP A 103 -7.62 5.31 -12.47
N PHE A 104 -7.29 4.59 -13.54
CA PHE A 104 -8.13 3.50 -14.03
C PHE A 104 -8.29 2.39 -13.00
N LEU A 105 -7.22 1.89 -12.39
CA LEU A 105 -7.29 0.84 -11.37
C LEU A 105 -8.09 1.30 -10.15
N TYR A 106 -7.89 2.54 -9.74
CA TYR A 106 -8.61 3.16 -8.65
C TYR A 106 -10.12 3.26 -8.95
N SER A 107 -10.47 3.76 -10.13
CA SER A 107 -11.85 3.83 -10.60
C SER A 107 -12.50 2.45 -10.73
N ARG A 108 -11.77 1.45 -11.25
CA ARG A 108 -12.22 0.08 -11.37
C ARG A 108 -12.49 -0.57 -10.01
N ALA A 109 -11.68 -0.26 -9.00
CA ALA A 109 -11.94 -0.70 -7.63
C ALA A 109 -13.30 -0.22 -7.13
N PHE A 110 -13.68 1.04 -7.40
CA PHE A 110 -15.00 1.57 -7.01
C PHE A 110 -16.15 0.93 -7.80
N GLU A 111 -15.98 0.59 -9.07
CA GLU A 111 -17.00 -0.18 -9.81
C GLU A 111 -17.26 -1.55 -9.13
N ILE A 112 -16.20 -2.27 -8.76
CA ILE A 112 -16.33 -3.58 -8.10
C ILE A 112 -17.00 -3.44 -6.72
N ILE A 113 -16.69 -2.39 -5.96
CA ILE A 113 -17.32 -2.13 -4.65
C ILE A 113 -18.84 -1.94 -4.79
N VAL A 114 -19.27 -1.27 -5.85
CA VAL A 114 -20.72 -1.09 -6.13
C VAL A 114 -21.39 -2.45 -6.34
N GLU A 115 -20.72 -3.41 -7.02
CA GLU A 115 -21.24 -4.76 -7.21
C GLU A 115 -21.37 -5.53 -5.87
N ILE A 116 -20.43 -5.32 -4.93
CA ILE A 116 -20.47 -5.93 -3.58
C ILE A 116 -21.65 -5.41 -2.75
N ASN A 117 -22.09 -4.17 -3.01
CA ASN A 117 -23.30 -3.55 -2.45
C ASN A 117 -23.37 -3.57 -0.90
N SER A 118 -22.29 -3.18 -0.23
CA SER A 118 -22.22 -3.03 1.22
C SER A 118 -21.87 -1.61 1.63
N THR A 119 -22.79 -0.92 2.31
CA THR A 119 -22.58 0.46 2.80
C THR A 119 -21.40 0.56 3.78
N GLU A 120 -21.18 -0.44 4.61
CA GLU A 120 -20.04 -0.46 5.56
C GLU A 120 -18.71 -0.56 4.84
N ILE A 121 -18.62 -1.38 3.80
CA ILE A 121 -17.43 -1.51 2.96
C ILE A 121 -17.17 -0.19 2.22
N TYR A 122 -18.21 0.46 1.67
CA TYR A 122 -18.08 1.78 1.04
C TYR A 122 -17.47 2.81 2.00
N LYS A 123 -18.04 2.93 3.22
CA LYS A 123 -17.56 3.87 4.24
C LYS A 123 -16.11 3.58 4.61
N THR A 124 -15.78 2.31 4.83
CA THR A 124 -14.41 1.89 5.18
C THR A 124 -13.44 2.29 4.07
N LEU A 125 -13.73 1.97 2.82
CA LEU A 125 -12.82 2.23 1.70
C LEU A 125 -12.74 3.73 1.36
N ALA A 126 -13.85 4.47 1.41
CA ALA A 126 -13.84 5.92 1.21
C ALA A 126 -12.98 6.63 2.27
N HIS A 127 -13.09 6.22 3.53
CA HIS A 127 -12.22 6.73 4.60
C HIS A 127 -10.76 6.34 4.35
N THR A 128 -10.50 5.08 4.07
CA THR A 128 -9.15 4.55 3.83
C THR A 128 -8.44 5.29 2.70
N THR A 129 -9.08 5.44 1.56
CA THR A 129 -8.49 6.09 0.38
C THR A 129 -8.23 7.57 0.61
N ASN A 130 -9.14 8.26 1.30
CA ASN A 130 -8.94 9.65 1.71
C ASN A 130 -7.76 9.78 2.69
N THR A 131 -7.64 8.85 3.64
CA THR A 131 -6.54 8.83 4.62
C THR A 131 -5.21 8.57 3.94
N ILE A 132 -5.14 7.65 2.96
CA ILE A 132 -3.92 7.38 2.18
C ILE A 132 -3.48 8.65 1.45
N ALA A 133 -4.39 9.33 0.75
CA ALA A 133 -4.06 10.57 0.04
C ALA A 133 -3.50 11.66 0.97
N GLN A 134 -4.05 11.77 2.19
CA GLN A 134 -3.50 12.68 3.21
C GLN A 134 -2.10 12.26 3.65
N GLY A 135 -1.87 10.95 3.83
CA GLY A 135 -0.56 10.41 4.22
C GLY A 135 0.52 10.71 3.17
N GLU A 136 0.18 10.59 1.87
CA GLU A 136 1.10 10.95 0.78
C GLU A 136 1.48 12.44 0.80
N VAL A 137 0.48 13.31 0.97
CA VAL A 137 0.73 14.76 1.07
C VAL A 137 1.55 15.08 2.32
N MET A 138 1.26 14.44 3.48
CA MET A 138 2.05 14.63 4.69
C MET A 138 3.50 14.20 4.50
N GLN A 139 3.76 13.09 3.85
CA GLN A 139 5.13 12.65 3.54
C GLN A 139 5.84 13.65 2.63
N LEU A 140 5.18 14.10 1.56
CA LEU A 140 5.73 15.10 0.63
C LEU A 140 6.11 16.41 1.35
N MET A 141 5.28 16.88 2.27
CA MET A 141 5.55 18.09 3.08
C MET A 141 6.69 17.91 4.07
N ASN A 142 7.10 16.67 4.37
CA ASN A 142 8.13 16.34 5.33
C ASN A 142 9.42 15.80 4.69
N ILE A 143 9.57 15.93 3.38
CA ILE A 143 10.84 15.63 2.71
C ILE A 143 11.93 16.57 3.27
N GLU A 144 13.10 16.02 3.60
CA GLU A 144 14.25 16.72 4.19
C GLU A 144 13.95 17.43 5.53
N ASN A 145 12.83 17.11 6.18
CA ASN A 145 12.47 17.70 7.46
C ASN A 145 13.22 17.04 8.62
N THR A 146 14.43 17.51 8.90
CA THR A 146 15.26 17.03 10.02
C THR A 146 14.67 17.28 11.42
N LYS A 147 13.51 17.93 11.52
CA LYS A 147 12.78 18.18 12.77
C LYS A 147 11.54 17.28 12.91
N LEU A 148 11.34 16.35 11.97
CA LEU A 148 10.24 15.40 12.03
C LEU A 148 10.32 14.60 13.34
N THR A 149 9.23 14.57 14.08
CA THR A 149 9.15 13.80 15.33
C THR A 149 8.80 12.36 15.07
N GLU A 150 9.08 11.47 16.03
CA GLU A 150 8.62 10.07 15.96
C GLU A 150 7.09 9.99 15.84
N GLU A 151 6.35 10.84 16.57
CA GLU A 151 4.89 10.89 16.51
C GLU A 151 4.38 11.24 15.11
N ASP A 152 4.93 12.29 14.48
CA ASP A 152 4.58 12.68 13.11
C ASP A 152 4.93 11.58 12.09
N TYR A 153 6.09 10.93 12.26
CA TYR A 153 6.49 9.80 11.43
C TYR A 153 5.50 8.62 11.58
N MET A 154 5.11 8.26 12.81
CA MET A 154 4.13 7.19 13.05
C MET A 154 2.78 7.51 12.42
N GLU A 155 2.35 8.77 12.44
CA GLU A 155 1.12 9.20 11.78
C GLU A 155 1.22 9.08 10.24
N ILE A 156 2.36 9.44 9.64
CA ILE A 156 2.61 9.28 8.20
C ILE A 156 2.52 7.81 7.80
N ILE A 157 3.23 6.91 8.50
CA ILE A 157 3.22 5.48 8.14
C ILE A 157 1.88 4.81 8.41
N TYR A 158 1.13 5.29 9.40
CA TYR A 158 -0.25 4.86 9.59
C TYR A 158 -1.10 5.20 8.37
N ARG A 159 -1.14 6.47 7.99
CA ARG A 159 -1.98 6.96 6.89
C ARG A 159 -1.59 6.38 5.55
N LYS A 160 -0.30 6.36 5.25
CA LYS A 160 0.20 5.88 3.96
C LYS A 160 0.11 4.36 3.81
N THR A 161 0.44 3.61 4.87
CA THR A 161 0.67 2.15 4.76
C THR A 161 -0.29 1.34 5.60
N SER A 162 -0.41 1.65 6.90
CA SER A 162 -1.12 0.79 7.85
C SER A 162 -2.63 0.79 7.64
N ILE A 163 -3.22 1.92 7.30
CA ILE A 163 -4.68 2.07 7.10
C ILE A 163 -5.26 1.07 6.08
N LEU A 164 -4.50 0.70 5.03
CA LEU A 164 -4.97 -0.28 4.05
C LEU A 164 -4.90 -1.71 4.57
N PHE A 165 -3.97 -2.04 5.47
CA PHE A 165 -3.95 -3.31 6.20
C PHE A 165 -5.11 -3.40 7.20
N GLU A 166 -5.38 -2.31 7.93
CA GLU A 166 -6.54 -2.18 8.83
C GLU A 166 -7.84 -2.40 8.06
N ALA A 167 -8.03 -1.69 6.94
CA ALA A 167 -9.20 -1.85 6.08
C ALA A 167 -9.34 -3.27 5.54
N SER A 168 -8.24 -3.92 5.16
CA SER A 168 -8.24 -5.31 4.67
C SER A 168 -8.80 -6.27 5.72
N ALA A 169 -8.30 -6.21 6.96
CA ALA A 169 -8.75 -7.05 8.04
C ALA A 169 -10.23 -6.76 8.41
N LYS A 170 -10.57 -5.49 8.52
CA LYS A 170 -11.92 -5.02 8.83
C LYS A 170 -12.95 -5.47 7.80
N ILE A 171 -12.65 -5.33 6.52
CA ILE A 171 -13.55 -5.72 5.41
C ILE A 171 -13.78 -7.22 5.41
N GLY A 172 -12.75 -8.04 5.66
CA GLY A 172 -12.91 -9.48 5.81
C GLY A 172 -13.94 -9.84 6.89
N GLY A 173 -13.86 -9.21 8.06
CA GLY A 173 -14.82 -9.39 9.15
C GLY A 173 -16.24 -8.91 8.82
N ILE A 174 -16.37 -7.78 8.12
CA ILE A 174 -17.68 -7.26 7.65
C ILE A 174 -18.33 -8.25 6.68
N ILE A 175 -17.60 -8.73 5.68
CA ILE A 175 -18.11 -9.68 4.67
C ILE A 175 -18.61 -10.95 5.34
N SER A 176 -17.89 -11.49 6.33
CA SER A 176 -18.25 -12.72 7.02
C SER A 176 -19.21 -12.52 8.19
N ALA A 177 -19.79 -11.33 8.33
CA ALA A 177 -20.77 -10.98 9.36
C ALA A 177 -20.31 -11.29 10.79
N CYS A 178 -19.06 -10.99 11.08
CA CYS A 178 -18.50 -11.01 12.43
C CYS A 178 -19.20 -10.00 13.35
N SER A 179 -19.11 -10.17 14.67
CA SER A 179 -19.59 -9.18 15.62
C SER A 179 -18.79 -7.88 15.52
N SER A 180 -19.37 -6.76 15.96
CA SER A 180 -18.66 -5.46 15.94
C SER A 180 -17.34 -5.52 16.72
N GLU A 181 -17.32 -6.23 17.86
CA GLU A 181 -16.11 -6.42 18.66
C GLU A 181 -15.03 -7.18 17.88
N GLN A 182 -15.39 -8.26 17.18
CA GLN A 182 -14.46 -9.01 16.34
C GLN A 182 -13.92 -8.17 15.17
N ILE A 183 -14.80 -7.37 14.54
CA ILE A 183 -14.40 -6.47 13.45
C ILE A 183 -13.41 -5.41 13.95
N ASP A 184 -13.64 -4.84 15.14
CA ASP A 184 -12.74 -3.87 15.76
C ASP A 184 -11.39 -4.48 16.13
N ASP A 185 -11.38 -5.71 16.63
CA ASP A 185 -10.12 -6.42 16.95
C ASP A 185 -9.33 -6.80 15.68
N MET A 186 -10.03 -7.19 14.61
CA MET A 186 -9.39 -7.39 13.29
C MET A 186 -8.81 -6.09 12.75
N ALA A 187 -9.52 -4.97 12.88
CA ALA A 187 -9.03 -3.65 12.49
C ALA A 187 -7.76 -3.29 13.26
N LYS A 188 -7.73 -3.47 14.59
CA LYS A 188 -6.54 -3.26 15.42
C LYS A 188 -5.38 -4.17 15.01
N PHE A 189 -5.65 -5.45 14.71
CA PHE A 189 -4.63 -6.36 14.19
C PHE A 189 -4.04 -5.81 12.88
N GLY A 190 -4.90 -5.42 11.93
CA GLY A 190 -4.46 -4.84 10.65
C GLY A 190 -3.62 -3.58 10.84
N TYR A 191 -4.06 -2.69 11.74
CA TYR A 191 -3.31 -1.49 12.12
C TYR A 191 -1.90 -1.83 12.61
N HIS A 192 -1.77 -2.66 13.65
CA HIS A 192 -0.46 -2.99 14.22
C HIS A 192 0.42 -3.78 13.25
N PHE A 193 -0.18 -4.67 12.45
CA PHE A 193 0.55 -5.37 11.41
C PHE A 193 1.12 -4.40 10.37
N GLY A 194 0.32 -3.43 9.92
CA GLY A 194 0.74 -2.42 8.93
C GLY A 194 1.86 -1.53 9.44
N ILE A 195 1.79 -1.07 10.70
CA ILE A 195 2.86 -0.32 11.37
C ILE A 195 4.15 -1.16 11.41
N ALA A 196 4.09 -2.37 11.94
CA ALA A 196 5.26 -3.26 12.05
C ALA A 196 5.86 -3.58 10.67
N TYR A 197 5.00 -3.73 9.65
CA TYR A 197 5.42 -3.97 8.27
C TYR A 197 6.22 -2.79 7.71
N GLN A 198 5.76 -1.55 7.93
CA GLN A 198 6.47 -0.38 7.45
C GLN A 198 7.77 -0.14 8.22
N LEU A 199 7.74 -0.21 9.55
CA LEU A 199 8.95 -0.11 10.38
C LEU A 199 10.04 -1.11 9.92
N ARG A 200 9.63 -2.34 9.60
CA ARG A 200 10.55 -3.35 9.07
C ARG A 200 11.10 -2.96 7.69
N ASN A 201 10.28 -2.40 6.82
CA ASN A 201 10.75 -1.96 5.50
C ASN A 201 11.77 -0.84 5.62
N ASP A 202 11.50 0.17 6.44
CA ASP A 202 12.40 1.29 6.67
C ASP A 202 13.72 0.84 7.32
N TYR A 203 13.65 -0.10 8.28
CA TYR A 203 14.84 -0.72 8.83
C TYR A 203 15.67 -1.45 7.77
N LEU A 204 15.03 -2.22 6.89
CA LEU A 204 15.71 -2.99 5.85
C LEU A 204 16.29 -2.11 4.74
N ASP A 205 15.79 -0.89 4.55
CA ASP A 205 16.37 0.06 3.61
C ASP A 205 17.81 0.45 4.00
N TYR A 206 18.09 0.52 5.30
CA TYR A 206 19.45 0.81 5.82
C TYR A 206 20.29 -0.44 6.08
N PHE A 207 19.67 -1.49 6.64
CA PHE A 207 20.39 -2.64 7.22
C PHE A 207 20.13 -3.95 6.47
N GLY A 208 19.36 -3.90 5.39
CA GLY A 208 19.04 -5.06 4.57
C GLY A 208 20.15 -5.39 3.57
N SER A 209 19.79 -6.23 2.61
CA SER A 209 20.61 -6.50 1.41
C SER A 209 19.73 -6.38 0.16
N LYS A 210 20.33 -6.04 -0.97
CA LYS A 210 19.62 -5.95 -2.25
C LYS A 210 18.84 -7.24 -2.59
N SER A 211 19.36 -8.40 -2.18
CA SER A 211 18.68 -9.69 -2.36
C SER A 211 17.44 -9.86 -1.49
N MET A 212 17.35 -9.15 -0.35
CA MET A 212 16.20 -9.21 0.56
C MET A 212 15.12 -8.19 0.21
N THR A 213 15.53 -6.99 -0.23
CA THR A 213 14.64 -5.85 -0.46
C THR A 213 14.15 -5.76 -1.91
N GLY A 214 14.95 -6.25 -2.86
CA GLY A 214 14.71 -6.08 -4.30
C GLY A 214 14.90 -4.65 -4.79
N LYS A 215 15.43 -3.75 -3.94
CA LYS A 215 15.73 -2.35 -4.18
C LYS A 215 17.19 -2.04 -3.88
N ASN A 216 17.65 -0.85 -4.26
CA ASN A 216 18.91 -0.35 -3.75
C ASN A 216 18.76 -0.04 -2.26
N LEU A 217 19.88 -0.06 -1.51
CA LEU A 217 19.86 0.36 -0.12
C LEU A 217 19.88 1.89 -0.02
N THR A 218 19.33 2.41 1.07
CA THR A 218 19.26 3.85 1.36
C THR A 218 18.48 4.66 0.31
N GLU A 219 17.49 4.05 -0.36
CA GLU A 219 16.60 4.77 -1.27
C GLU A 219 15.82 5.85 -0.51
N ASP A 220 15.27 5.55 0.66
CA ASP A 220 14.54 6.51 1.49
C ASP A 220 15.39 7.75 1.79
N LEU A 221 16.67 7.57 2.10
CA LEU A 221 17.59 8.69 2.35
C LEU A 221 17.85 9.49 1.06
N SER A 222 18.04 8.82 -0.07
CA SER A 222 18.28 9.48 -1.36
C SER A 222 17.07 10.28 -1.85
N GLU A 223 15.88 9.89 -1.44
CA GLU A 223 14.61 10.58 -1.70
C GLU A 223 14.30 11.67 -0.64
N GLY A 224 15.19 11.87 0.33
CA GLY A 224 15.00 12.84 1.41
C GLY A 224 13.95 12.44 2.44
N LYS A 225 13.55 11.17 2.48
CA LYS A 225 12.58 10.66 3.45
C LYS A 225 13.25 10.48 4.81
N VAL A 226 12.76 11.21 5.81
CA VAL A 226 13.24 11.11 7.19
C VAL A 226 12.46 10.02 7.91
N THR A 227 13.02 8.80 7.90
CA THR A 227 12.42 7.61 8.53
C THR A 227 12.95 7.40 9.95
N LEU A 228 12.36 6.46 10.70
CA LEU A 228 12.68 6.26 12.13
C LEU A 228 14.18 6.07 12.42
N PRO A 229 14.98 5.33 11.62
CA PRO A 229 16.42 5.26 11.83
C PRO A 229 17.13 6.62 11.78
N ILE A 230 16.71 7.50 10.87
CA ILE A 230 17.27 8.87 10.78
C ILE A 230 16.78 9.74 11.94
N ILE A 231 15.52 9.66 12.33
CA ILE A 231 14.98 10.38 13.50
C ILE A 231 15.83 10.07 14.74
N HIS A 232 16.05 8.78 15.03
CA HIS A 232 16.88 8.38 16.17
C HIS A 232 18.36 8.76 16.03
N ALA A 233 18.91 8.73 14.82
CA ALA A 233 20.26 9.20 14.58
C ALA A 233 20.38 10.70 14.90
N LEU A 234 19.44 11.52 14.39
CA LEU A 234 19.39 12.97 14.62
C LEU A 234 19.25 13.33 16.11
N GLU A 235 18.54 12.55 16.90
CA GLU A 235 18.42 12.77 18.35
C GLU A 235 19.76 12.57 19.08
N LYS A 236 20.57 11.60 18.63
CA LYS A 236 21.84 11.20 19.28
C LYS A 236 23.07 11.88 18.73
N CYS A 237 22.99 12.47 17.55
CA CYS A 237 24.10 13.12 16.85
C CYS A 237 24.50 14.44 17.51
N ASN A 238 25.81 14.72 17.47
CA ASN A 238 26.34 16.06 17.80
C ASN A 238 26.08 17.08 16.67
N SER A 239 26.34 18.35 16.90
CA SER A 239 26.04 19.42 15.95
C SER A 239 26.76 19.29 14.60
N LYS A 240 27.95 18.66 14.55
CA LYS A 240 28.70 18.46 13.30
C LYS A 240 28.09 17.30 12.49
N GLU A 241 27.68 16.24 13.18
CA GLU A 241 27.03 15.08 12.55
C GLU A 241 25.64 15.44 12.00
N LYS A 242 24.88 16.28 12.71
CA LYS A 242 23.58 16.81 12.20
C LYS A 242 23.74 17.56 10.89
N LEU A 243 24.83 18.32 10.71
CA LEU A 243 25.13 19.03 9.46
C LEU A 243 25.49 18.08 8.28
N LEU A 244 25.92 16.86 8.56
CA LEU A 244 26.20 15.86 7.55
C LEU A 244 24.95 15.13 7.09
N ILE A 245 24.01 14.87 7.99
CA ILE A 245 22.73 14.20 7.69
C ILE A 245 21.77 15.15 6.95
N GLY A 246 21.84 16.46 7.23
CA GLY A 246 20.97 17.48 6.61
C GLY A 246 21.52 18.10 5.30
N LYS A 247 22.52 17.50 4.67
CA LYS A 247 23.06 17.85 3.35
C LYS A 247 22.68 16.82 2.32
#